data_f3ce3ab3091c0ea2682ad4b0a66b89af
#
_entry.id   f3ce3ab3091c0ea2682ad4b0a66b89af
#
_cell.length_a   1.000
_cell.length_b   1.000
_cell.length_c   1.000
_cell.angle_alpha   90.00
_cell.angle_beta   90.00
_cell.angle_gamma   90.00
#
_symmetry.space_group_name_H-M   'P 1'
#
loop_
_entity.id
_entity.type
_entity.pdbx_description
1 polymer ?
#
loop_
_entity_poly.entity_id
_entity_poly.type
_entity_poly.pdbx_seq_one_letter_code
_entity_poly.pdbx_strand_id
1 'polypeptide(L)'
;MPFGQRQYEALVDGQWGDGVADNVVQIGGKNTAIEAKYVDDWAVSLRNPLSPNGTKPWAVAEQQKMLNQAQKYNSAFDQIIYHTNSVELANYYSDMFKNASITNFEFVITPVIKK
;
A
#
# COMPACT_ATOMS: atom_id res chain seq x y z
N MET A 1 -0.35 -19.62 -9.90
CA MET A 1 -0.32 -18.47 -8.96
C MET A 1 -1.40 -18.63 -7.92
N PRO A 2 -1.18 -18.18 -6.70
CA PRO A 2 -2.25 -18.14 -5.73
C PRO A 2 -3.44 -17.32 -6.25
N PHE A 3 -4.63 -17.68 -5.83
CA PHE A 3 -5.84 -16.96 -6.22
C PHE A 3 -5.77 -15.51 -5.74
N GLY A 4 -6.11 -14.59 -6.62
CA GLY A 4 -6.14 -13.16 -6.30
C GLY A 4 -4.80 -12.44 -6.45
N GLN A 5 -3.72 -13.17 -6.71
CA GLN A 5 -2.41 -12.55 -6.95
C GLN A 5 -2.05 -12.61 -8.42
N ARG A 6 -1.43 -11.55 -8.92
CA ARG A 6 -0.96 -11.47 -10.30
C ARG A 6 0.38 -10.77 -10.36
N GLN A 7 1.23 -11.26 -11.25
CA GLN A 7 2.48 -10.59 -11.58
C GLN A 7 2.20 -9.40 -12.50
N TYR A 8 3.01 -8.39 -12.35
CA TYR A 8 2.93 -7.18 -13.18
C TYR A 8 4.32 -6.61 -13.40
N GLU A 9 4.46 -5.80 -14.45
CA GLU A 9 5.66 -4.98 -14.67
C GLU A 9 5.37 -3.55 -14.23
N ALA A 10 6.34 -2.90 -13.65
CA ALA A 10 6.20 -1.53 -13.17
C ALA A 10 7.44 -0.71 -13.51
N LEU A 11 7.23 0.56 -13.83
CA LEU A 11 8.29 1.52 -14.07
C LEU A 11 8.48 2.36 -12.80
N VAL A 12 9.65 2.24 -12.19
CA VAL A 12 10.03 3.03 -11.01
C VAL A 12 11.41 3.62 -11.26
N ASP A 13 11.52 4.95 -11.10
CA ASP A 13 12.76 5.69 -11.34
C ASP A 13 13.37 5.40 -12.73
N GLY A 14 12.53 5.28 -13.75
CA GLY A 14 12.95 5.03 -15.11
C GLY A 14 13.34 3.58 -15.41
N GLN A 15 13.14 2.66 -14.48
CA GLN A 15 13.48 1.25 -14.66
C GLN A 15 12.25 0.37 -14.51
N TRP A 16 12.15 -0.63 -15.41
CA TRP A 16 11.10 -1.63 -15.33
C TRP A 16 11.49 -2.75 -14.39
N GLY A 17 10.53 -3.22 -13.60
CA GLY A 17 10.68 -4.35 -12.71
C GLY A 17 9.37 -5.10 -12.53
N ASP A 18 9.46 -6.33 -12.07
CA ASP A 18 8.30 -7.16 -11.80
C ASP A 18 7.82 -7.00 -10.37
N GLY A 19 6.53 -7.22 -10.15
CA GLY A 19 5.93 -7.21 -8.83
C GLY A 19 4.78 -8.19 -8.73
N VAL A 20 4.24 -8.32 -7.51
CA VAL A 20 3.07 -9.15 -7.23
C VAL A 20 2.09 -8.33 -6.38
N ALA A 21 0.85 -8.20 -6.86
CA ALA A 21 -0.23 -7.56 -6.13
C ALA A 21 -1.05 -8.62 -5.40
N ASP A 22 -1.63 -8.27 -4.23
CA ASP A 22 -2.50 -9.18 -3.48
C ASP A 22 -3.72 -9.56 -4.32
N ASN A 23 -4.30 -8.60 -5.00
CA ASN A 23 -5.41 -8.86 -5.91
C ASN A 23 -5.40 -7.84 -7.03
N VAL A 24 -5.80 -8.25 -8.22
CA VAL A 24 -5.97 -7.37 -9.38
C VAL A 24 -7.34 -7.63 -9.98
N VAL A 25 -8.14 -6.59 -10.09
CA VAL A 25 -9.50 -6.67 -10.66
C VAL A 25 -9.74 -5.49 -11.60
N GLN A 26 -10.75 -5.61 -12.45
CA GLN A 26 -11.23 -4.47 -13.22
C GLN A 26 -12.43 -3.86 -12.51
N ILE A 27 -12.35 -2.56 -12.24
CA ILE A 27 -13.42 -1.79 -11.62
C ILE A 27 -13.70 -0.59 -12.52
N GLY A 28 -14.91 -0.52 -13.06
CA GLY A 28 -15.27 0.56 -13.98
C GLY A 28 -14.40 0.62 -15.23
N GLY A 29 -13.90 -0.55 -15.69
CA GLY A 29 -13.01 -0.63 -16.84
C GLY A 29 -11.55 -0.34 -16.53
N LYS A 30 -11.20 -0.11 -15.27
CA LYS A 30 -9.83 0.20 -14.84
C LYS A 30 -9.16 -1.01 -14.21
N ASN A 31 -7.91 -1.26 -14.58
CA ASN A 31 -7.08 -2.25 -13.92
C ASN A 31 -6.71 -1.75 -12.54
N THR A 32 -7.15 -2.46 -11.51
CA THR A 32 -7.08 -2.00 -10.12
C THR A 32 -6.27 -2.99 -9.30
N ALA A 33 -5.24 -2.51 -8.62
CA ALA A 33 -4.51 -3.27 -7.61
C ALA A 33 -5.20 -3.09 -6.26
N ILE A 34 -5.42 -4.18 -5.54
CA ILE A 34 -6.03 -4.17 -4.21
C ILE A 34 -5.05 -4.74 -3.22
N GLU A 35 -4.82 -4.01 -2.14
CA GLU A 35 -3.93 -4.38 -1.05
C GLU A 35 -4.63 -4.21 0.28
N ALA A 36 -4.29 -5.05 1.25
CA ALA A 36 -4.77 -4.94 2.62
C ALA A 36 -3.61 -4.63 3.56
N LYS A 37 -3.75 -3.59 4.38
CA LYS A 37 -2.75 -3.16 5.36
C LYS A 37 -3.45 -2.91 6.69
N TYR A 38 -3.46 -3.92 7.55
CA TYR A 38 -4.12 -3.84 8.85
C TYR A 38 -3.09 -3.64 9.96
N VAL A 39 -3.49 -2.92 11.01
CA VAL A 39 -2.70 -2.72 12.21
C VAL A 39 -3.54 -3.03 13.44
N ASP A 40 -2.89 -3.53 14.50
CA ASP A 40 -3.58 -3.77 15.78
C ASP A 40 -3.76 -2.46 16.55
N ASP A 41 -2.70 -1.67 16.65
CA ASP A 41 -2.70 -0.38 17.34
C ASP A 41 -1.69 0.54 16.65
N TRP A 42 -2.19 1.62 16.06
CA TRP A 42 -1.33 2.58 15.35
C TRP A 42 -0.26 3.19 16.26
N ALA A 43 -0.58 3.44 17.53
CA ALA A 43 0.36 4.08 18.45
C ALA A 43 1.63 3.27 18.68
N VAL A 44 1.59 1.97 18.45
CA VAL A 44 2.76 1.08 18.61
C VAL A 44 3.10 0.32 17.33
N SER A 45 2.47 0.65 16.21
CA SER A 45 2.68 -0.04 14.95
C SER A 45 4.05 0.26 14.36
N LEU A 46 4.68 -0.75 13.79
CA LEU A 46 5.93 -0.57 13.04
C LEU A 46 5.74 0.32 11.80
N ARG A 47 4.52 0.47 11.31
CA ARG A 47 4.20 1.34 10.17
C ARG A 47 4.07 2.81 10.56
N ASN A 48 4.01 3.11 11.87
CA ASN A 48 3.98 4.46 12.38
C ASN A 48 5.41 4.90 12.73
N PRO A 49 6.01 5.84 11.95
CA PRO A 49 7.39 6.24 12.19
C PRO A 49 7.60 6.96 13.51
N LEU A 50 6.53 7.42 14.16
CA LEU A 50 6.60 8.11 15.46
C LEU A 50 6.42 7.13 16.63
N SER A 51 6.08 5.87 16.36
CA SER A 51 5.93 4.86 17.44
C SER A 51 7.30 4.34 17.87
N PRO A 52 7.40 3.77 19.09
CA PRO A 52 8.65 3.12 19.53
C PRO A 52 9.09 2.00 18.59
N ASN A 53 8.14 1.21 18.06
CA ASN A 53 8.43 0.13 17.12
C ASN A 53 8.77 0.65 15.72
N GLY A 54 8.23 1.81 15.33
CA GLY A 54 8.42 2.38 14.01
C GLY A 54 9.75 3.09 13.79
N THR A 55 10.55 3.28 14.85
CA THR A 55 11.88 3.91 14.75
C THR A 55 13.00 2.90 14.51
N LYS A 56 12.71 1.60 14.60
CA LYS A 56 13.71 0.57 14.39
C LYS A 56 14.13 0.50 12.92
N PRO A 57 15.40 0.16 12.62
CA PRO A 57 15.87 0.11 11.21
C PRO A 57 15.03 -0.81 10.33
N TRP A 58 14.62 -1.97 10.83
CA TRP A 58 13.78 -2.90 10.08
C TRP A 58 12.36 -2.35 9.86
N ALA A 59 11.84 -1.55 10.79
CA ALA A 59 10.54 -0.91 10.65
C ALA A 59 10.59 0.22 9.62
N VAL A 60 11.65 1.02 9.63
CA VAL A 60 11.86 2.06 8.61
C VAL A 60 11.92 1.44 7.22
N ALA A 61 12.56 0.27 7.08
CA ALA A 61 12.61 -0.46 5.83
C ALA A 61 11.21 -0.90 5.38
N GLU A 62 10.34 -1.36 6.30
CA GLU A 62 8.96 -1.73 5.97
C GLU A 62 8.11 -0.54 5.56
N GLN A 63 8.31 0.62 6.18
CA GLN A 63 7.64 1.86 5.80
C GLN A 63 8.06 2.28 4.38
N GLN A 64 9.33 2.16 4.06
CA GLN A 64 9.85 2.46 2.72
C GLN A 64 9.29 1.49 1.68
N LYS A 65 9.10 0.22 2.04
CA LYS A 65 8.49 -0.76 1.14
C LYS A 65 7.05 -0.38 0.76
N MET A 66 6.28 0.20 1.66
CA MET A 66 4.95 0.68 1.32
C MET A 66 4.98 1.74 0.23
N LEU A 67 5.90 2.69 0.34
CA LEU A 67 6.05 3.73 -0.68
C LEU A 67 6.52 3.13 -2.01
N ASN A 68 7.51 2.24 -1.97
CA ASN A 68 8.03 1.59 -3.16
C ASN A 68 6.93 0.77 -3.87
N GLN A 69 6.11 0.05 -3.12
CA GLN A 69 4.99 -0.70 -3.65
C GLN A 69 3.98 0.23 -4.33
N ALA A 70 3.64 1.34 -3.67
CA ALA A 70 2.69 2.31 -4.24
C ALA A 70 3.22 2.93 -5.54
N GLN A 71 4.53 3.21 -5.61
CA GLN A 71 5.15 3.72 -6.83
C GLN A 71 5.06 2.70 -7.97
N LYS A 72 5.31 1.42 -7.67
CA LYS A 72 5.17 0.35 -8.67
C LYS A 72 3.73 0.22 -9.15
N TYR A 73 2.76 0.24 -8.23
CA TYR A 73 1.35 0.16 -8.60
C TYR A 73 0.91 1.38 -9.40
N ASN A 74 1.40 2.56 -9.06
CA ASN A 74 1.09 3.78 -9.79
C ASN A 74 1.52 3.70 -11.26
N SER A 75 2.62 3.01 -11.55
CA SER A 75 3.09 2.84 -12.93
C SER A 75 2.42 1.69 -13.66
N ALA A 76 1.95 0.65 -12.94
CA ALA A 76 1.46 -0.60 -13.53
C ALA A 76 -0.06 -0.67 -13.64
N PHE A 77 -0.80 0.06 -12.80
CA PHE A 77 -2.25 -0.04 -12.71
C PHE A 77 -2.91 1.33 -12.85
N ASP A 78 -4.16 1.32 -13.29
CA ASP A 78 -4.96 2.54 -13.44
C ASP A 78 -5.35 3.13 -12.10
N GLN A 79 -5.56 2.27 -11.09
CA GLN A 79 -5.87 2.71 -9.73
C GLN A 79 -5.43 1.67 -8.71
N ILE A 80 -5.32 2.12 -7.46
CA ILE A 80 -4.90 1.31 -6.32
C ILE A 80 -5.92 1.49 -5.20
N ILE A 81 -6.38 0.38 -4.61
CA ILE A 81 -7.27 0.43 -3.45
C ILE A 81 -6.57 -0.26 -2.29
N TYR A 82 -6.36 0.49 -1.21
CA TYR A 82 -5.82 -0.03 0.04
C TYR A 82 -6.96 -0.18 1.05
N HIS A 83 -7.13 -1.40 1.57
CA HIS A 83 -8.03 -1.65 2.69
C HIS A 83 -7.23 -1.61 3.97
N THR A 84 -7.67 -0.84 4.94
CA THR A 84 -7.04 -0.77 6.26
C THR A 84 -8.11 -0.60 7.33
N ASN A 85 -7.79 -1.02 8.56
CA ASN A 85 -8.65 -0.80 9.72
C ASN A 85 -8.28 0.48 10.48
N SER A 86 -7.27 1.22 10.02
CA SER A 86 -6.73 2.37 10.74
C SER A 86 -6.89 3.64 9.94
N VAL A 87 -7.67 4.58 10.47
CA VAL A 87 -7.82 5.93 9.89
C VAL A 87 -6.48 6.66 9.93
N GLU A 88 -5.70 6.49 11.00
CA GLU A 88 -4.41 7.15 11.16
C GLU A 88 -3.41 6.66 10.11
N LEU A 89 -3.38 5.35 9.85
CA LEU A 89 -2.54 4.78 8.79
C LEU A 89 -2.95 5.37 7.44
N ALA A 90 -4.25 5.40 7.15
CA ALA A 90 -4.76 5.91 5.89
C ALA A 90 -4.35 7.38 5.69
N ASN A 91 -4.49 8.20 6.71
CA ASN A 91 -4.13 9.62 6.63
C ASN A 91 -2.63 9.81 6.43
N TYR A 92 -1.82 9.10 7.21
CA TYR A 92 -0.36 9.24 7.14
C TYR A 92 0.17 8.83 5.75
N TYR A 93 -0.22 7.66 5.27
CA TYR A 93 0.29 7.16 3.98
C TYR A 93 -0.35 7.86 2.79
N SER A 94 -1.58 8.36 2.91
CA SER A 94 -2.17 9.22 1.88
C SER A 94 -1.32 10.47 1.64
N ASP A 95 -0.90 11.12 2.71
CA ASP A 95 -0.04 12.30 2.61
C ASP A 95 1.33 11.95 2.03
N MET A 96 1.92 10.83 2.49
CA MET A 96 3.20 10.36 1.98
C MET A 96 3.13 10.08 0.46
N PHE A 97 2.08 9.41 0.00
CA PHE A 97 1.91 9.08 -1.41
C PHE A 97 1.69 10.33 -2.26
N LYS A 98 0.87 11.26 -1.79
CA LYS A 98 0.65 12.54 -2.48
C LYS A 98 1.93 13.33 -2.63
N ASN A 99 2.75 13.37 -1.58
CA ASN A 99 4.05 14.03 -1.61
C ASN A 99 5.02 13.37 -2.59
N ALA A 100 4.82 12.10 -2.90
CA ALA A 100 5.59 11.37 -3.90
C ALA A 100 4.95 11.40 -5.29
N SER A 101 3.93 12.25 -5.50
CA SER A 101 3.20 12.40 -6.76
C SER A 101 2.40 11.15 -7.17
N ILE A 102 2.01 10.34 -6.22
CA ILE A 102 1.11 9.19 -6.43
C ILE A 102 -0.31 9.69 -6.19
N THR A 103 -1.16 9.64 -7.22
CA THR A 103 -2.50 10.25 -7.16
C THR A 103 -3.64 9.29 -7.45
N ASN A 104 -3.35 8.10 -7.96
CA ASN A 104 -4.35 7.13 -8.40
C ASN A 104 -4.69 6.09 -7.33
N PHE A 105 -4.64 6.47 -6.07
CA PHE A 105 -4.91 5.57 -4.94
C PHE A 105 -6.11 6.02 -4.12
N GLU A 106 -6.66 5.06 -3.37
CA GLU A 106 -7.73 5.29 -2.40
C GLU A 106 -7.50 4.36 -1.20
N PHE A 107 -7.73 4.89 0.01
CA PHE A 107 -7.78 4.07 1.23
C PHE A 107 -9.24 3.87 1.63
N VAL A 108 -9.60 2.62 1.87
CA VAL A 108 -10.93 2.23 2.33
C VAL A 108 -10.80 1.70 3.76
N ILE A 109 -11.55 2.27 4.68
CA ILE A 109 -11.51 1.81 6.08
C ILE A 109 -12.42 0.59 6.20
N THR A 110 -11.80 -0.54 6.50
CA THR A 110 -12.47 -1.83 6.60
C THR A 110 -12.20 -2.40 7.99
N PRO A 111 -13.22 -2.53 8.85
CA PRO A 111 -13.01 -3.07 10.19
C PRO A 111 -12.50 -4.51 10.14
N VAL A 112 -11.59 -4.83 11.06
CA VAL A 112 -11.16 -6.22 11.27
C VAL A 112 -12.17 -6.89 12.18
N ILE A 113 -12.72 -8.01 11.73
CA ILE A 113 -13.63 -8.81 12.54
C ILE A 113 -12.79 -9.69 13.44
N LYS A 114 -12.84 -9.42 14.74
CA LYS A 114 -12.19 -10.27 15.75
C LYS A 114 -13.19 -11.30 16.23
N LYS A 115 -12.78 -12.54 16.15
CA LYS A 115 -13.60 -13.66 16.67
C LYS A 115 -13.17 -14.01 18.07
#